data_acecb85963598a8c4979fec894e9208b
#
_entry.id   acecb85963598a8c4979fec894e9208b
#
_cell.length_a   1.000
_cell.length_b   1.000
_cell.length_c   1.000
_cell.angle_alpha   90.00
_cell.angle_beta   90.00
_cell.angle_gamma   90.00
#
_symmetry.space_group_name_H-M   'P 1'
#
loop_
_entity.id
_entity.type
_entity.pdbx_description
1 polymer ?
#
loop_
_entity_poly.entity_id
_entity_poly.type
_entity_poly.pdbx_seq_one_letter_code
_entity_poly.pdbx_strand_id
1 'polypeptide(L)'
;MEMPQNKIEIRSIVDNVTTDDNGCTVSGKAICFDTPTVLYQDPYDGFEYREIVSSTALDGCDLTDVPLLYNHDDSKANILARCKDGTLTLDKRADGLYFKATLNTNLGKDVYTAIKAGDITGCSFGFYCNGDTMENTEEYSLRTITSISELSDISIVDNPAYQQTNVEARSIDELNKQRKDDIQRARLILLTF
;
A
#
# COMPACT_ATOMS: atom_id res chain seq x y z
N MET A 1 -0.69 -16.18 -15.75
CA MET A 1 -0.99 -14.93 -16.50
C MET A 1 -0.09 -13.87 -15.89
N GLU A 2 0.93 -13.43 -16.62
CA GLU A 2 1.84 -12.40 -16.13
C GLU A 2 1.06 -11.08 -16.01
N MET A 3 1.01 -10.52 -14.83
CA MET A 3 0.52 -9.16 -14.63
C MET A 3 1.47 -8.19 -15.34
N PRO A 4 0.98 -7.12 -15.97
CA PRO A 4 1.86 -6.17 -16.63
C PRO A 4 2.76 -5.50 -15.60
N GLN A 5 4.06 -5.76 -15.68
CA GLN A 5 5.13 -5.42 -14.74
C GLN A 5 5.47 -3.92 -14.66
N ASN A 6 4.56 -3.00 -15.01
CA ASN A 6 4.92 -1.58 -15.14
C ASN A 6 3.84 -0.63 -14.61
N LYS A 7 3.11 -1.02 -13.56
CA LYS A 7 2.07 -0.19 -12.96
C LYS A 7 2.36 0.05 -11.49
N ILE A 8 2.28 1.30 -11.06
CA ILE A 8 2.34 1.65 -9.64
C ILE A 8 1.11 1.06 -8.94
N GLU A 9 1.36 0.31 -7.89
CA GLU A 9 0.36 -0.16 -6.94
C GLU A 9 0.42 0.72 -5.69
N ILE A 10 -0.74 1.01 -5.10
CA ILE A 10 -0.86 1.86 -3.91
C ILE A 10 -1.53 1.07 -2.80
N ARG A 11 -0.98 1.17 -1.58
CA ARG A 11 -1.57 0.56 -0.36
C ARG A 11 -1.54 1.55 0.78
N SER A 12 -2.63 1.59 1.54
CA SER A 12 -2.80 2.51 2.66
C SER A 12 -2.86 1.79 3.99
N ILE A 13 -2.34 2.42 5.03
CA ILE A 13 -2.38 1.98 6.43
C ILE A 13 -3.06 3.07 7.24
N VAL A 14 -4.06 2.70 8.04
CA VAL A 14 -4.83 3.62 8.88
C VAL A 14 -4.18 3.76 10.25
N ASP A 15 -4.32 4.96 10.89
CA ASP A 15 -3.95 5.26 12.27
C ASP A 15 -2.47 5.02 12.64
N ASN A 16 -1.56 5.37 11.73
CA ASN A 16 -0.16 4.99 11.86
C ASN A 16 0.82 6.16 11.86
N VAL A 17 0.32 7.41 11.79
CA VAL A 17 1.17 8.61 11.76
C VAL A 17 1.09 9.34 13.08
N THR A 18 2.23 9.65 13.64
CA THR A 18 2.38 10.39 14.91
C THR A 18 3.27 11.60 14.73
N THR A 19 3.08 12.62 15.58
CA THR A 19 3.89 13.83 15.62
C THR A 19 4.81 13.85 16.83
N ASP A 20 5.99 14.48 16.67
CA ASP A 20 6.89 14.84 17.76
C ASP A 20 6.89 16.36 17.90
N ASP A 21 6.71 16.89 19.11
CA ASP A 21 6.66 18.35 19.37
C ASP A 21 7.99 19.08 19.08
N ASN A 22 9.06 18.34 18.82
CA ASN A 22 10.37 18.89 18.48
C ASN A 22 10.51 19.04 16.97
N GLY A 23 10.12 20.19 16.38
CA GLY A 23 10.57 20.58 15.04
C GLY A 23 9.76 20.03 13.88
N CYS A 24 8.43 20.00 13.95
CA CYS A 24 7.57 19.53 12.84
C CYS A 24 7.97 18.14 12.31
N THR A 25 8.28 17.23 13.22
CA THR A 25 8.66 15.85 12.90
C THR A 25 7.45 14.94 12.95
N VAL A 26 7.31 14.09 11.94
CA VAL A 26 6.30 13.03 11.86
C VAL A 26 6.97 11.69 11.75
N SER A 27 6.35 10.65 12.25
CA SER A 27 6.82 9.28 12.13
C SER A 27 5.66 8.29 12.07
N GLY A 28 5.91 7.12 11.48
CA GLY A 28 4.91 6.08 11.37
C GLY A 28 5.47 4.81 10.76
N LYS A 29 4.59 3.83 10.56
CA LYS A 29 4.88 2.60 9.83
C LYS A 29 4.29 2.75 8.42
N ALA A 30 5.13 2.76 7.40
CA ALA A 30 4.71 2.88 6.02
C ALA A 30 4.24 1.56 5.42
N ILE A 31 4.86 0.43 5.81
CA ILE A 31 4.53 -0.91 5.32
C ILE A 31 4.49 -1.87 6.49
N CYS A 32 3.43 -2.68 6.60
CA CYS A 32 3.39 -3.84 7.51
C CYS A 32 3.89 -5.07 6.77
N PHE A 33 4.81 -5.84 7.38
CA PHE A 33 5.29 -7.09 6.82
C PHE A 33 4.56 -8.29 7.41
N ASP A 34 4.47 -9.34 6.61
CA ASP A 34 3.99 -10.68 6.98
C ASP A 34 2.62 -10.67 7.69
N THR A 35 1.83 -9.62 7.47
CA THR A 35 0.50 -9.44 8.07
C THR A 35 -0.55 -9.43 6.98
N PRO A 36 -1.51 -10.37 6.98
CA PRO A 36 -2.59 -10.38 6.01
C PRO A 36 -3.49 -9.15 6.16
N THR A 37 -3.71 -8.46 5.05
CA THR A 37 -4.64 -7.32 4.96
C THR A 37 -5.75 -7.67 4.00
N VAL A 38 -7.01 -7.52 4.41
CA VAL A 38 -8.16 -7.68 3.52
C VAL A 38 -8.28 -6.44 2.66
N LEU A 39 -8.05 -6.60 1.36
CA LEU A 39 -8.21 -5.51 0.38
C LEU A 39 -9.67 -5.35 -0.05
N TYR A 40 -10.40 -6.45 -0.12
CA TYR A 40 -11.79 -6.48 -0.54
C TYR A 40 -12.48 -7.72 0.02
N GLN A 41 -13.76 -7.58 0.39
CA GLN A 41 -14.64 -8.69 0.73
C GLN A 41 -15.88 -8.63 -0.16
N ASP A 42 -16.20 -9.74 -0.83
CA ASP A 42 -17.40 -9.82 -1.66
C ASP A 42 -18.64 -9.76 -0.76
N PRO A 43 -19.54 -8.78 -0.96
CA PRO A 43 -20.71 -8.58 -0.11
C PRO A 43 -21.77 -9.68 -0.25
N TYR A 44 -21.70 -10.54 -1.28
CA TYR A 44 -22.69 -11.57 -1.55
C TYR A 44 -22.34 -12.92 -0.92
N ASP A 45 -21.06 -13.31 -0.94
CA ASP A 45 -20.62 -14.62 -0.45
C ASP A 45 -19.54 -14.55 0.64
N GLY A 46 -19.09 -13.33 0.97
CA GLY A 46 -18.08 -13.09 2.00
C GLY A 46 -16.66 -13.48 1.60
N PHE A 47 -16.43 -13.83 0.33
CA PHE A 47 -15.10 -14.17 -0.17
C PHE A 47 -14.13 -13.00 -0.04
N GLU A 48 -12.92 -13.26 0.44
CA GLU A 48 -11.94 -12.20 0.70
C GLU A 48 -10.77 -12.23 -0.29
N TYR A 49 -10.36 -11.04 -0.72
CA TYR A 49 -9.07 -10.79 -1.36
C TYR A 49 -8.13 -10.21 -0.34
N ARG A 50 -7.11 -10.99 0.01
CA ARG A 50 -6.11 -10.66 1.01
C ARG A 50 -4.76 -10.43 0.36
N GLU A 51 -3.94 -9.59 0.99
CA GLU A 51 -2.56 -9.36 0.57
C GLU A 51 -1.62 -9.37 1.77
N ILE A 52 -0.42 -9.89 1.54
CA ILE A 52 0.73 -9.83 2.45
C ILE A 52 1.89 -9.19 1.70
N VAL A 53 2.59 -8.26 2.32
CA VAL A 53 3.91 -7.84 1.88
C VAL A 53 4.94 -8.63 2.68
N SER A 54 5.73 -9.45 2.01
CA SER A 54 6.78 -10.25 2.66
C SER A 54 7.84 -9.34 3.29
N SER A 55 8.38 -9.72 4.44
CA SER A 55 9.51 -9.03 5.08
C SER A 55 10.76 -8.98 4.19
N THR A 56 10.84 -9.85 3.19
CA THR A 56 11.92 -9.87 2.19
C THR A 56 11.59 -9.06 0.92
N ALA A 57 10.36 -8.55 0.79
CA ALA A 57 9.92 -7.90 -0.46
C ALA A 57 10.77 -6.69 -0.88
N LEU A 58 11.37 -5.99 0.09
CA LEU A 58 12.25 -4.85 -0.15
C LEU A 58 13.74 -5.21 -0.25
N ASP A 59 14.10 -6.51 -0.22
CA ASP A 59 15.50 -6.91 -0.36
C ASP A 59 15.98 -6.59 -1.78
N GLY A 60 16.97 -5.70 -1.88
CA GLY A 60 17.46 -5.20 -3.16
C GLY A 60 16.72 -3.98 -3.74
N CYS A 61 15.65 -3.51 -3.09
CA CYS A 61 15.01 -2.23 -3.44
C CYS A 61 15.90 -1.05 -3.02
N ASP A 62 16.12 -0.08 -3.92
CA ASP A 62 16.84 1.15 -3.59
C ASP A 62 15.93 2.11 -2.81
N LEU A 63 16.25 2.33 -1.54
CA LEU A 63 15.53 3.23 -0.65
C LEU A 63 16.23 4.58 -0.46
N THR A 64 17.28 4.89 -1.22
CA THR A 64 18.13 6.08 -1.01
C THR A 64 17.50 7.38 -1.47
N ASP A 65 16.51 7.33 -2.37
CA ASP A 65 15.87 8.53 -2.94
C ASP A 65 14.32 8.45 -2.93
N VAL A 66 13.75 7.83 -1.88
CA VAL A 66 12.29 7.77 -1.71
C VAL A 66 11.76 9.12 -1.22
N PRO A 67 10.71 9.70 -1.86
CA PRO A 67 10.04 10.89 -1.37
C PRO A 67 8.93 10.53 -0.37
N LEU A 68 8.66 11.45 0.56
CA LEU A 68 7.41 11.54 1.30
C LEU A 68 6.53 12.57 0.64
N LEU A 69 5.38 12.16 0.13
CA LEU A 69 4.43 13.01 -0.61
C LEU A 69 3.18 13.31 0.24
N TYR A 70 2.36 14.22 -0.26
CA TYR A 70 0.99 14.42 0.19
C TYR A 70 0.04 13.87 -0.88
N ASN A 71 -0.79 12.89 -0.49
CA ASN A 71 -1.79 12.25 -1.37
C ASN A 71 -1.24 11.68 -2.70
N HIS A 72 -0.02 11.13 -2.71
CA HIS A 72 0.63 10.60 -3.92
C HIS A 72 0.81 11.61 -5.06
N ASP A 73 0.77 12.90 -4.76
CA ASP A 73 1.02 13.94 -5.75
C ASP A 73 2.53 14.24 -5.83
N ASP A 74 3.15 13.83 -6.92
CA ASP A 74 4.59 13.96 -7.17
C ASP A 74 5.00 15.36 -7.65
N SER A 75 4.07 16.31 -7.71
CA SER A 75 4.41 17.70 -7.99
C SER A 75 5.38 18.23 -6.94
N LYS A 76 6.33 19.05 -7.36
CA LYS A 76 7.37 19.59 -6.46
C LYS A 76 6.80 20.31 -5.23
N ALA A 77 5.61 20.87 -5.33
CA ALA A 77 4.94 21.57 -4.24
C ALA A 77 4.46 20.60 -3.14
N ASN A 78 4.22 19.33 -3.47
CA ASN A 78 3.63 18.31 -2.60
C ASN A 78 4.65 17.32 -2.04
N ILE A 79 5.94 17.50 -2.30
CA ILE A 79 7.02 16.77 -1.63
C ILE A 79 7.19 17.34 -0.24
N LEU A 80 6.87 16.52 0.78
CA LEU A 80 6.97 16.91 2.19
C LEU A 80 8.37 16.71 2.75
N ALA A 81 9.04 15.62 2.34
CA ALA A 81 10.39 15.24 2.75
C ALA A 81 10.98 14.26 1.73
N ARG A 82 12.31 13.99 1.81
CA ARG A 82 12.96 13.05 0.89
C ARG A 82 14.18 12.39 1.53
N CYS A 83 14.44 11.11 1.20
CA CYS A 83 15.60 10.39 1.71
C CYS A 83 16.91 11.05 1.27
N LYS A 84 17.02 11.44 0.01
CA LYS A 84 18.23 12.00 -0.60
C LYS A 84 18.75 13.27 0.08
N ASP A 85 17.86 14.10 0.61
CA ASP A 85 18.23 15.35 1.30
C ASP A 85 18.30 15.19 2.84
N GLY A 86 18.04 13.97 3.35
CA GLY A 86 18.12 13.65 4.77
C GLY A 86 16.92 14.13 5.59
N THR A 87 15.88 14.69 4.95
CA THR A 87 14.66 15.08 5.66
C THR A 87 13.72 13.92 5.92
N LEU A 88 13.87 12.80 5.19
CA LEU A 88 13.19 11.52 5.40
C LEU A 88 14.22 10.43 5.74
N THR A 89 13.92 9.65 6.76
CA THR A 89 14.67 8.44 7.13
C THR A 89 13.74 7.25 7.09
N LEU A 90 14.16 6.16 6.44
CA LEU A 90 13.47 4.88 6.41
C LEU A 90 14.23 3.86 7.24
N ASP A 91 13.51 3.08 8.03
CA ASP A 91 14.06 2.05 8.92
C ASP A 91 13.28 0.73 8.71
N LYS A 92 13.92 -0.23 8.01
CA LYS A 92 13.37 -1.56 7.81
C LYS A 92 13.58 -2.40 9.07
N ARG A 93 12.48 -2.79 9.70
CA ARG A 93 12.44 -3.69 10.87
C ARG A 93 11.82 -5.02 10.50
N ALA A 94 11.82 -5.97 11.44
CA ALA A 94 11.26 -7.30 11.20
C ALA A 94 9.77 -7.29 10.85
N ASP A 95 9.01 -6.35 11.41
CA ASP A 95 7.55 -6.25 11.28
C ASP A 95 7.06 -5.17 10.32
N GLY A 96 7.97 -4.43 9.65
CA GLY A 96 7.58 -3.39 8.70
C GLY A 96 8.68 -2.40 8.34
N LEU A 97 8.33 -1.49 7.42
CA LEU A 97 9.11 -0.32 7.07
C LEU A 97 8.59 0.88 7.85
N TYR A 98 9.45 1.49 8.65
CA TYR A 98 9.15 2.69 9.43
C TYR A 98 9.75 3.92 8.78
N PHE A 99 9.11 5.05 8.98
CA PHE A 99 9.64 6.32 8.51
C PHE A 99 9.67 7.36 9.64
N LYS A 100 10.61 8.30 9.51
CA LYS A 100 10.68 9.53 10.29
C LYS A 100 11.03 10.67 9.36
N ALA A 101 10.25 11.76 9.39
CA ALA A 101 10.42 12.89 8.49
C ALA A 101 10.32 14.22 9.21
N THR A 102 11.14 15.19 8.79
CA THR A 102 11.07 16.59 9.24
C THR A 102 10.41 17.42 8.14
N LEU A 103 9.26 18.01 8.43
CA LEU A 103 8.42 18.72 7.47
C LEU A 103 8.76 20.22 7.48
N ASN A 104 9.71 20.63 6.61
CA ASN A 104 10.25 22.01 6.60
C ASN A 104 9.50 22.97 5.68
N THR A 105 8.66 22.47 4.77
CA THR A 105 7.89 23.28 3.81
C THR A 105 6.66 23.91 4.46
N ASN A 106 6.04 24.91 3.80
CA ASN A 106 4.78 25.47 4.29
C ASN A 106 3.67 24.42 4.29
N LEU A 107 3.50 23.67 3.21
CA LEU A 107 2.57 22.54 3.15
C LEU A 107 2.89 21.50 4.25
N GLY A 108 4.17 21.19 4.47
CA GLY A 108 4.59 20.28 5.50
C GLY A 108 4.14 20.70 6.91
N LYS A 109 4.18 21.99 7.22
CA LYS A 109 3.69 22.54 8.49
C LYS A 109 2.16 22.48 8.61
N ASP A 110 1.45 22.69 7.50
CA ASP A 110 -0.01 22.56 7.46
C ASP A 110 -0.40 21.09 7.68
N VAL A 111 0.24 20.16 6.99
CA VAL A 111 0.06 18.71 7.15
C VAL A 111 0.41 18.26 8.58
N TYR A 112 1.53 18.73 9.15
CA TYR A 112 1.90 18.46 10.53
C TYR A 112 0.80 18.91 11.51
N THR A 113 0.23 20.10 11.30
CA THR A 113 -0.84 20.64 12.14
C THR A 113 -2.10 19.78 12.07
N ALA A 114 -2.46 19.32 10.86
CA ALA A 114 -3.60 18.45 10.64
C ALA A 114 -3.39 17.06 11.29
N ILE A 115 -2.17 16.49 11.21
CA ILE A 115 -1.85 15.23 11.90
C ILE A 115 -1.95 15.43 13.41
N LYS A 116 -1.41 16.52 13.96
CA LYS A 116 -1.47 16.81 15.39
C LYS A 116 -2.90 17.05 15.90
N ALA A 117 -3.78 17.56 15.06
CA ALA A 117 -5.21 17.71 15.33
C ALA A 117 -5.98 16.38 15.25
N GLY A 118 -5.41 15.35 14.63
CA GLY A 118 -6.07 14.06 14.36
C GLY A 118 -6.94 14.06 13.10
N ASP A 119 -6.86 15.11 12.27
CA ASP A 119 -7.59 15.20 11.01
C ASP A 119 -6.98 14.28 9.93
N ILE A 120 -5.67 14.03 10.02
CA ILE A 120 -4.91 13.13 9.16
C ILE A 120 -4.24 12.08 10.04
N THR A 121 -4.52 10.80 9.77
CA THR A 121 -3.95 9.68 10.54
C THR A 121 -3.27 8.64 9.66
N GLY A 122 -3.48 8.70 8.34
CA GLY A 122 -3.12 7.67 7.40
C GLY A 122 -1.78 7.86 6.72
N CYS A 123 -1.15 6.74 6.43
CA CYS A 123 0.00 6.63 5.56
C CYS A 123 -0.30 5.65 4.42
N SER A 124 0.29 5.89 3.28
CA SER A 124 0.17 5.07 2.08
C SER A 124 1.55 4.91 1.45
N PHE A 125 1.71 3.91 0.60
CA PHE A 125 2.94 3.72 -0.18
C PHE A 125 2.62 3.30 -1.62
N GLY A 126 3.40 3.83 -2.56
CA GLY A 126 3.35 3.49 -3.97
C GLY A 126 4.56 2.63 -4.35
N PHE A 127 4.36 1.55 -5.10
CA PHE A 127 5.42 0.61 -5.45
C PHE A 127 5.21 -0.07 -6.80
N TYR A 128 6.29 -0.63 -7.34
CA TYR A 128 6.24 -1.52 -8.49
C TYR A 128 6.54 -2.95 -8.02
N CYS A 129 5.56 -3.84 -8.17
CA CYS A 129 5.71 -5.26 -7.86
C CYS A 129 6.54 -5.95 -8.95
N ASN A 130 7.56 -6.71 -8.52
CA ASN A 130 8.42 -7.51 -9.41
C ASN A 130 8.26 -9.02 -9.19
N GLY A 131 7.57 -9.42 -8.13
CA GLY A 131 7.30 -10.83 -7.86
C GLY A 131 6.25 -11.00 -6.80
N ASP A 132 5.31 -11.89 -7.04
CA ASP A 132 4.28 -12.28 -6.10
C ASP A 132 3.91 -13.76 -6.24
N THR A 133 3.17 -14.28 -5.29
CA THR A 133 2.57 -15.60 -5.31
C THR A 133 1.11 -15.51 -4.92
N MET A 134 0.28 -16.42 -5.46
CA MET A 134 -1.14 -16.50 -5.16
C MET A 134 -1.48 -17.83 -4.52
N GLU A 135 -2.24 -17.79 -3.43
CA GLU A 135 -2.91 -18.94 -2.82
C GLU A 135 -4.41 -18.72 -2.92
N ASN A 136 -5.14 -19.72 -3.43
CA ASN A 136 -6.58 -19.65 -3.58
C ASN A 136 -7.23 -20.78 -2.77
N THR A 137 -8.20 -20.42 -1.95
CA THR A 137 -9.04 -21.31 -1.16
C THR A 137 -10.52 -21.13 -1.53
N GLU A 138 -11.41 -21.84 -0.86
CA GLU A 138 -12.86 -21.61 -1.01
C GLU A 138 -13.33 -20.30 -0.36
N GLU A 139 -12.57 -19.77 0.60
CA GLU A 139 -12.94 -18.61 1.41
C GLU A 139 -12.21 -17.34 1.01
N TYR A 140 -10.97 -17.47 0.51
CA TYR A 140 -10.15 -16.31 0.14
C TYR A 140 -9.14 -16.59 -0.98
N SER A 141 -8.70 -15.52 -1.65
CA SER A 141 -7.47 -15.45 -2.42
C SER A 141 -6.46 -14.62 -1.66
N LEU A 142 -5.26 -15.17 -1.44
CA LEU A 142 -4.15 -14.49 -0.78
C LEU A 142 -3.02 -14.23 -1.78
N ARG A 143 -2.73 -12.96 -2.02
CA ARG A 143 -1.55 -12.51 -2.75
C ARG A 143 -0.43 -12.24 -1.77
N THR A 144 0.74 -12.85 -1.98
CA THR A 144 1.96 -12.50 -1.23
C THR A 144 2.93 -11.80 -2.15
N ILE A 145 3.18 -10.51 -1.91
CA ILE A 145 4.20 -9.72 -2.61
C ILE A 145 5.56 -10.15 -2.06
N THR A 146 6.38 -10.75 -2.91
CA THR A 146 7.68 -11.31 -2.54
C THR A 146 8.85 -10.43 -2.98
N SER A 147 8.63 -9.54 -3.97
CA SER A 147 9.66 -8.64 -4.47
C SER A 147 9.06 -7.33 -4.99
N ILE A 148 9.63 -6.22 -4.55
CA ILE A 148 9.34 -4.85 -4.97
C ILE A 148 10.60 -4.33 -5.68
N SER A 149 10.45 -3.95 -6.96
CA SER A 149 11.57 -3.39 -7.74
C SER A 149 11.84 -1.94 -7.39
N GLU A 150 10.80 -1.19 -7.03
CA GLU A 150 10.90 0.23 -6.70
C GLU A 150 9.81 0.60 -5.68
N LEU A 151 10.20 1.30 -4.62
CA LEU A 151 9.31 2.03 -3.74
C LEU A 151 9.22 3.46 -4.29
N SER A 152 8.12 3.75 -4.99
CA SER A 152 7.94 5.02 -5.70
C SER A 152 7.81 6.20 -4.74
N ASP A 153 7.03 6.02 -3.69
CA ASP A 153 6.81 7.02 -2.66
C ASP A 153 6.25 6.42 -1.37
N ILE A 154 6.36 7.18 -0.30
CA ILE A 154 5.52 7.09 0.87
C ILE A 154 4.68 8.36 0.91
N SER A 155 3.41 8.27 1.28
CA SER A 155 2.50 9.42 1.30
C SER A 155 1.78 9.54 2.63
N ILE A 156 1.68 10.77 3.13
CA ILE A 156 0.67 11.14 4.11
C ILE A 156 -0.63 11.36 3.36
N VAL A 157 -1.69 10.69 3.78
CA VAL A 157 -2.99 10.73 3.10
C VAL A 157 -4.11 11.14 4.06
N ASP A 158 -4.97 12.04 3.61
CA ASP A 158 -6.10 12.54 4.40
C ASP A 158 -7.26 11.56 4.48
N ASN A 159 -7.34 10.61 3.54
CA ASN A 159 -8.33 9.53 3.58
C ASN A 159 -7.67 8.18 3.28
N PRO A 160 -7.01 7.53 4.27
CA PRO A 160 -6.29 6.28 4.06
C PRO A 160 -7.19 5.08 3.80
N ALA A 161 -8.46 5.16 4.19
CA ALA A 161 -9.42 4.11 4.01
C ALA A 161 -10.25 4.36 2.74
N TYR A 162 -10.19 3.43 1.78
CA TYR A 162 -11.19 3.29 0.71
C TYR A 162 -11.10 4.17 -0.52
N GLN A 163 -9.99 4.76 -0.83
CA GLN A 163 -9.73 4.95 -2.24
C GLN A 163 -9.29 3.60 -2.83
N GLN A 164 -10.25 2.70 -2.95
CA GLN A 164 -10.23 1.78 -4.07
C GLN A 164 -10.16 2.68 -5.31
N THR A 165 -8.95 3.00 -5.73
CA THR A 165 -8.77 3.69 -7.00
C THR A 165 -9.48 2.85 -8.04
N ASN A 166 -10.12 3.49 -9.01
CA ASN A 166 -10.86 2.83 -10.10
C ASN A 166 -10.07 1.73 -10.81
N VAL A 167 -8.79 1.64 -10.55
CA VAL A 167 -7.85 0.67 -11.11
C VAL A 167 -7.79 -0.60 -10.27
N GLU A 168 -7.81 -0.52 -8.94
CA GLU A 168 -7.89 -1.70 -8.05
C GLU A 168 -9.28 -2.32 -8.14
N ALA A 169 -10.33 -1.51 -8.15
CA ALA A 169 -11.69 -1.98 -8.36
C ALA A 169 -11.83 -2.75 -9.69
N ARG A 170 -11.22 -2.27 -10.79
CA ARG A 170 -11.23 -2.99 -12.08
C ARG A 170 -10.45 -4.30 -12.02
N SER A 171 -9.31 -4.34 -11.34
CA SER A 171 -8.53 -5.58 -11.18
C SER A 171 -9.28 -6.60 -10.32
N ILE A 172 -9.94 -6.16 -9.26
CA ILE A 172 -10.81 -6.98 -8.41
C ILE A 172 -12.04 -7.44 -9.18
N ASP A 173 -12.67 -6.58 -9.99
CA ASP A 173 -13.82 -6.94 -10.83
C ASP A 173 -13.43 -7.98 -11.90
N GLU A 174 -12.24 -7.87 -12.49
CA GLU A 174 -11.72 -8.87 -13.42
C GLU A 174 -11.47 -10.22 -12.73
N LEU A 175 -10.87 -10.22 -11.54
CA LEU A 175 -10.65 -11.42 -10.72
C LEU A 175 -11.98 -12.05 -10.29
N ASN A 176 -12.96 -11.26 -9.86
CA ASN A 176 -14.30 -11.71 -9.51
C ASN A 176 -15.00 -12.35 -10.71
N LYS A 177 -14.89 -11.74 -11.88
CA LYS A 177 -15.46 -12.29 -13.10
C LYS A 177 -14.82 -13.63 -13.46
N GLN A 178 -13.50 -13.72 -13.43
CA GLN A 178 -12.77 -14.95 -13.73
C GLN A 178 -13.15 -16.07 -12.75
N ARG A 179 -13.21 -15.78 -11.44
CA ARG A 179 -13.65 -16.72 -10.42
C ARG A 179 -15.07 -17.23 -10.67
N LYS A 180 -16.03 -16.34 -11.00
CA LYS A 180 -17.42 -16.72 -11.32
C LYS A 180 -17.49 -17.63 -12.56
N ASP A 181 -16.70 -17.31 -13.58
CA ASP A 181 -16.61 -18.13 -14.80
C ASP A 181 -16.02 -19.51 -14.50
N ASP A 182 -15.01 -19.62 -13.65
CA ASP A 182 -14.38 -20.87 -13.25
C ASP A 182 -15.33 -21.76 -12.40
N ILE A 183 -16.07 -21.16 -11.47
CA ILE A 183 -17.12 -21.84 -10.68
C ILE A 183 -18.23 -22.36 -11.61
N GLN A 184 -18.64 -21.56 -12.56
CA GLN A 184 -19.68 -21.96 -13.52
C GLN A 184 -19.22 -23.10 -14.42
N ARG A 185 -17.96 -23.09 -14.89
CA ARG A 185 -17.34 -24.18 -15.65
C ARG A 185 -17.25 -25.46 -14.83
N ALA A 186 -16.81 -25.37 -13.55
CA ALA A 186 -16.74 -26.52 -12.67
C ALA A 186 -18.12 -27.15 -12.41
N ARG A 187 -19.18 -26.33 -12.22
CA ARG A 187 -20.56 -26.80 -12.07
C ARG A 187 -21.08 -27.49 -13.31
N LEU A 188 -20.78 -26.97 -14.51
CA LEU A 188 -21.15 -27.60 -15.78
C LEU A 188 -20.48 -28.97 -15.94
N ILE A 189 -19.22 -29.12 -15.57
CA ILE A 189 -18.50 -30.40 -15.60
C ILE A 189 -19.15 -31.43 -14.66
N LEU A 190 -19.52 -31.00 -13.44
CA LEU A 190 -20.17 -31.88 -12.47
C LEU A 190 -21.59 -32.34 -12.88
N LEU A 191 -22.27 -31.59 -13.75
CA LEU A 191 -23.58 -31.94 -14.27
C LEU A 191 -23.54 -32.87 -15.51
N THR A 192 -22.34 -33.12 -16.05
CA THR A 192 -22.12 -33.98 -17.24
C THR A 192 -21.68 -35.41 -16.89
N PHE A 193 -21.59 -35.72 -15.59
CA PHE A 193 -21.38 -37.06 -15.03
C PHE A 193 -22.61 -37.55 -14.23
#